data_c25faca5fe5751157f1cb36d5c1e7713
#
_entry.id   c25faca5fe5751157f1cb36d5c1e7713
#
_cell.length_a   1.000
_cell.length_b   1.000
_cell.length_c   1.000
_cell.angle_alpha   90.00
_cell.angle_beta   90.00
_cell.angle_gamma   90.00
#
_symmetry.space_group_name_H-M   'P 1'
#
loop_
_entity.id
_entity.type
_entity.pdbx_description
1 polymer ?
#
loop_
_entity_poly.entity_id
_entity_poly.type
_entity_poly.pdbx_seq_one_letter_code
_entity_poly.pdbx_strand_id
1 'polypeptide(L)'
;MASAPDYGKYSEVLAKKMDPVVLAEIRALEANNDVANPRYMELLIPNFYNQHLMRLPEWPEPVNRMFKHLNGEIYTMMQGPSEFGISGRLSKWDRKADLPQLTLPVLTIGAGNDTMDPKHMEWMSTRVRKGTYLHCPEGSHMAMWDDQKVYMEGVISWIKNLDGK
;
A
#
# COMPACT_ATOMS: atom_id res chain seq x y z
N MET A 1 3.91 4.04 4.69
CA MET A 1 3.41 5.43 4.80
C MET A 1 3.36 5.86 6.26
N ALA A 2 3.60 7.15 6.57
CA ALA A 2 3.63 7.64 7.96
C ALA A 2 2.29 8.24 8.44
N SER A 3 1.23 8.15 7.65
CA SER A 3 -0.07 8.75 7.96
C SER A 3 -1.21 7.96 7.33
N ALA A 4 -2.05 7.38 8.16
CA ALA A 4 -3.28 6.71 7.73
C ALA A 4 -4.31 7.69 7.13
N PRO A 5 -4.49 8.92 7.65
CA PRO A 5 -5.32 9.91 6.98
C PRO A 5 -4.87 10.25 5.55
N ASP A 6 -3.57 10.31 5.28
CA ASP A 6 -3.07 10.58 3.92
C ASP A 6 -3.23 9.35 3.02
N TYR A 7 -3.08 8.13 3.55
CA TYR A 7 -3.44 6.90 2.86
C TYR A 7 -4.91 6.90 2.45
N GLY A 8 -5.83 7.20 3.38
CA GLY A 8 -7.26 7.26 3.09
C GLY A 8 -7.62 8.31 2.03
N LYS A 9 -6.97 9.47 2.05
CA LYS A 9 -7.17 10.48 0.98
C LYS A 9 -6.72 9.99 -0.38
N TYR A 10 -5.59 9.28 -0.44
CA TYR A 10 -5.08 8.77 -1.71
C TYR A 10 -5.93 7.61 -2.23
N SER A 11 -6.44 6.74 -1.36
CA SER A 11 -7.35 5.68 -1.78
C SER A 11 -8.64 6.24 -2.42
N GLU A 12 -9.14 7.39 -1.95
CA GLU A 12 -10.27 8.07 -2.61
C GLU A 12 -9.88 8.63 -4.00
N VAL A 13 -8.63 9.01 -4.21
CA VAL A 13 -8.14 9.42 -5.56
C VAL A 13 -8.12 8.22 -6.50
N LEU A 14 -7.71 7.05 -6.01
CA LEU A 14 -7.70 5.81 -6.79
C LEU A 14 -9.14 5.32 -7.06
N ALA A 15 -10.01 5.36 -6.06
CA ALA A 15 -11.41 4.98 -6.17
C ALA A 15 -12.14 5.73 -7.30
N LYS A 16 -11.88 7.03 -7.45
CA LYS A 16 -12.48 7.86 -8.51
C LYS A 16 -12.08 7.45 -9.93
N LYS A 17 -11.06 6.61 -10.09
CA LYS A 17 -10.62 6.08 -11.40
C LYS A 17 -11.33 4.78 -11.76
N MET A 18 -12.03 4.17 -10.81
CA MET A 18 -12.78 2.93 -11.02
C MET A 18 -14.05 3.19 -11.83
N ASP A 19 -14.62 2.12 -12.38
CA ASP A 19 -15.97 2.17 -12.95
C ASP A 19 -16.97 2.66 -11.88
N PRO A 20 -17.78 3.70 -12.17
CA PRO A 20 -18.68 4.28 -11.17
C PRO A 20 -19.74 3.30 -10.65
N VAL A 21 -20.18 2.33 -11.47
CA VAL A 21 -21.18 1.33 -11.07
C VAL A 21 -20.57 0.35 -10.09
N VAL A 22 -19.35 -0.14 -10.38
CA VAL A 22 -18.57 -1.01 -9.49
C VAL A 22 -18.28 -0.31 -8.17
N LEU A 23 -17.81 0.93 -8.22
CA LEU A 23 -17.54 1.72 -7.03
C LEU A 23 -18.79 1.91 -6.16
N ALA A 24 -19.94 2.21 -6.77
CA ALA A 24 -21.21 2.38 -6.05
C ALA A 24 -21.64 1.10 -5.34
N GLU A 25 -21.45 -0.07 -5.98
CA GLU A 25 -21.78 -1.37 -5.38
C GLU A 25 -20.86 -1.69 -4.19
N ILE A 26 -19.54 -1.45 -4.33
CA ILE A 26 -18.58 -1.61 -3.23
C ILE A 26 -18.98 -0.73 -2.04
N ARG A 27 -19.27 0.57 -2.28
CA ARG A 27 -19.65 1.50 -1.22
C ARG A 27 -20.99 1.14 -0.57
N ALA A 28 -21.92 0.56 -1.29
CA ALA A 28 -23.18 0.06 -0.73
C ALA A 28 -22.95 -1.11 0.22
N LEU A 29 -22.06 -2.05 -0.12
CA LEU A 29 -21.67 -3.16 0.75
C LEU A 29 -20.98 -2.65 2.03
N GLU A 30 -20.07 -1.69 1.91
CA GLU A 30 -19.41 -1.05 3.05
C GLU A 30 -20.41 -0.31 3.97
N ALA A 31 -21.31 0.48 3.40
CA ALA A 31 -22.31 1.24 4.15
C ALA A 31 -23.31 0.34 4.90
N ASN A 32 -23.60 -0.83 4.35
CA ASN A 32 -24.47 -1.84 4.98
C ASN A 32 -23.70 -2.77 5.94
N ASN A 33 -22.38 -2.55 6.13
CA ASN A 33 -21.52 -3.42 6.90
C ASN A 33 -21.53 -4.89 6.41
N ASP A 34 -21.74 -5.09 5.12
CA ASP A 34 -21.84 -6.41 4.45
C ASP A 34 -20.54 -6.80 3.74
N VAL A 35 -19.41 -6.47 4.35
CA VAL A 35 -18.07 -6.72 3.81
C VAL A 35 -17.63 -8.19 3.87
N ALA A 36 -18.35 -9.02 4.61
CA ALA A 36 -18.19 -10.47 4.61
C ALA A 36 -18.85 -11.14 3.40
N ASN A 37 -19.67 -10.43 2.65
CA ASN A 37 -20.29 -10.93 1.44
C ASN A 37 -19.19 -11.21 0.38
N PRO A 38 -19.14 -12.41 -0.21
CA PRO A 38 -18.16 -12.75 -1.24
C PRO A 38 -18.10 -11.73 -2.39
N ARG A 39 -19.25 -11.12 -2.71
CA ARG A 39 -19.36 -10.09 -3.74
C ARG A 39 -18.41 -8.91 -3.52
N TYR A 40 -18.10 -8.57 -2.27
CA TYR A 40 -17.18 -7.49 -1.95
C TYR A 40 -15.79 -7.74 -2.55
N MET A 41 -15.22 -8.93 -2.33
CA MET A 41 -13.90 -9.29 -2.89
C MET A 41 -13.96 -9.61 -4.39
N GLU A 42 -15.07 -10.15 -4.90
CA GLU A 42 -15.29 -10.33 -6.34
C GLU A 42 -15.23 -9.02 -7.12
N LEU A 43 -15.65 -7.91 -6.51
CA LEU A 43 -15.54 -6.58 -7.09
C LEU A 43 -14.14 -5.99 -6.89
N LEU A 44 -13.57 -6.10 -5.69
CA LEU A 44 -12.29 -5.46 -5.36
C LEU A 44 -11.11 -6.09 -6.07
N ILE A 45 -11.05 -7.42 -6.18
CA ILE A 45 -9.88 -8.09 -6.76
C ILE A 45 -9.63 -7.62 -8.20
N PRO A 46 -10.56 -7.73 -9.15
CA PRO A 46 -10.31 -7.35 -10.53
C PRO A 46 -10.21 -5.83 -10.74
N ASN A 47 -10.94 -5.03 -9.95
CA ASN A 47 -11.07 -3.59 -10.20
C ASN A 47 -10.12 -2.72 -9.37
N PHE A 48 -9.48 -3.28 -8.34
CA PHE A 48 -8.56 -2.54 -7.48
C PHE A 48 -7.28 -3.33 -7.16
N TYR A 49 -7.38 -4.56 -6.65
CA TYR A 49 -6.21 -5.32 -6.20
C TYR A 49 -5.27 -5.67 -7.34
N ASN A 50 -5.79 -6.12 -8.48
CA ASN A 50 -4.98 -6.44 -9.66
C ASN A 50 -4.35 -5.20 -10.32
N GLN A 51 -4.70 -4.00 -9.89
CA GLN A 51 -4.12 -2.76 -10.38
C GLN A 51 -3.16 -2.12 -9.39
N HIS A 52 -3.46 -2.21 -8.09
CA HIS A 52 -2.79 -1.42 -7.05
C HIS A 52 -2.11 -2.25 -5.97
N LEU A 53 -2.50 -3.51 -5.77
CA LEU A 53 -1.92 -4.38 -4.75
C LEU A 53 -0.87 -5.32 -5.34
N MET A 54 -1.21 -6.05 -6.41
CA MET A 54 -0.34 -6.99 -7.10
C MET A 54 -0.75 -7.08 -8.57
N ARG A 55 0.13 -6.69 -9.48
CA ARG A 55 -0.16 -6.57 -10.92
C ARG A 55 0.26 -7.79 -11.74
N LEU A 56 0.90 -8.78 -11.14
CA LEU A 56 1.19 -10.03 -11.84
C LEU A 56 -0.12 -10.75 -12.22
N PRO A 57 -0.21 -11.33 -13.43
CA PRO A 57 -1.41 -12.06 -13.86
C PRO A 57 -1.77 -13.23 -12.94
N GLU A 58 -0.75 -13.91 -12.43
CA GLU A 58 -0.86 -14.97 -11.43
C GLU A 58 -0.08 -14.55 -10.19
N TRP A 59 -0.77 -14.53 -9.05
CA TRP A 59 -0.12 -14.18 -7.80
C TRP A 59 0.78 -15.33 -7.34
N PRO A 60 2.05 -15.03 -6.96
CA PRO A 60 2.98 -16.06 -6.49
C PRO A 60 2.48 -16.81 -5.26
N GLU A 61 2.85 -18.10 -5.15
CA GLU A 61 2.43 -18.95 -4.01
C GLU A 61 2.71 -18.30 -2.65
N PRO A 62 3.88 -17.68 -2.39
CA PRO A 62 4.13 -17.02 -1.10
C PRO A 62 3.14 -15.89 -0.78
N VAL A 63 2.68 -15.17 -1.79
CA VAL A 63 1.67 -14.10 -1.63
C VAL A 63 0.31 -14.70 -1.31
N ASN A 64 -0.11 -15.72 -2.07
CA ASN A 64 -1.36 -16.43 -1.80
C ASN A 64 -1.36 -17.06 -0.40
N ARG A 65 -0.24 -17.66 0.00
CA ARG A 65 -0.08 -18.24 1.34
C ARG A 65 -0.16 -17.17 2.43
N MET A 66 0.44 -16.00 2.23
CA MET A 66 0.35 -14.89 3.18
C MET A 66 -1.13 -14.50 3.42
N PHE A 67 -1.90 -14.29 2.36
CA PHE A 67 -3.33 -13.95 2.48
C PHE A 67 -4.14 -15.05 3.16
N LYS A 68 -3.84 -16.32 2.86
CA LYS A 68 -4.51 -17.47 3.48
C LYS A 68 -4.29 -17.52 5.00
N HIS A 69 -3.15 -17.05 5.49
CA HIS A 69 -2.78 -17.10 6.91
C HIS A 69 -2.89 -15.74 7.61
N LEU A 70 -3.42 -14.73 6.93
CA LEU A 70 -3.69 -13.44 7.53
C LEU A 70 -4.71 -13.60 8.67
N ASN A 71 -4.42 -13.02 9.84
CA ASN A 71 -5.41 -12.94 10.91
C ASN A 71 -6.46 -11.88 10.55
N GLY A 72 -7.56 -12.32 9.93
CA GLY A 72 -8.60 -11.45 9.41
C GLY A 72 -9.30 -10.62 10.48
N GLU A 73 -9.43 -11.13 11.71
CA GLU A 73 -10.04 -10.39 12.81
C GLU A 73 -9.17 -9.19 13.22
N ILE A 74 -7.87 -9.41 13.44
CA ILE A 74 -6.92 -8.34 13.78
C ILE A 74 -6.79 -7.36 12.62
N TYR A 75 -6.67 -7.87 11.39
CA TYR A 75 -6.56 -7.04 10.19
C TYR A 75 -7.75 -6.09 10.07
N THR A 76 -8.98 -6.62 10.10
CA THR A 76 -10.21 -5.81 9.99
C THR A 76 -10.35 -4.81 11.12
N MET A 77 -10.02 -5.21 12.37
CA MET A 77 -10.06 -4.32 13.51
C MET A 77 -9.08 -3.14 13.37
N MET A 78 -7.89 -3.38 12.84
CA MET A 78 -6.82 -2.36 12.76
C MET A 78 -6.90 -1.53 11.49
N GLN A 79 -6.96 -2.18 10.32
CA GLN A 79 -6.95 -1.54 9.00
C GLN A 79 -8.37 -1.21 8.51
N GLY A 80 -9.27 -2.15 8.62
CA GLY A 80 -10.57 -2.18 7.97
C GLY A 80 -10.72 -3.44 7.12
N PRO A 81 -11.79 -3.58 6.35
CA PRO A 81 -12.12 -4.84 5.66
C PRO A 81 -11.19 -5.17 4.48
N SER A 82 -10.43 -4.19 3.96
CA SER A 82 -9.64 -4.36 2.74
C SER A 82 -8.53 -3.30 2.61
N GLU A 83 -7.70 -3.44 1.57
CA GLU A 83 -6.70 -2.42 1.16
C GLU A 83 -7.32 -1.26 0.36
N PHE A 84 -8.64 -1.25 0.18
CA PHE A 84 -9.33 -0.19 -0.56
C PHE A 84 -9.42 1.14 0.21
N GLY A 85 -9.13 1.12 1.51
CA GLY A 85 -9.12 2.30 2.35
C GLY A 85 -8.67 1.99 3.77
N ILE A 86 -8.96 2.88 4.70
CA ILE A 86 -8.67 2.69 6.11
C ILE A 86 -9.85 3.16 6.95
N SER A 87 -10.47 2.24 7.67
CA SER A 87 -11.63 2.50 8.54
C SER A 87 -11.48 1.92 9.94
N GLY A 88 -10.44 1.10 10.17
CA GLY A 88 -10.17 0.49 11.46
C GLY A 88 -9.55 1.45 12.48
N ARG A 89 -9.05 0.90 13.59
CA ARG A 89 -8.45 1.68 14.70
C ARG A 89 -7.26 2.54 14.29
N LEU A 90 -6.55 2.17 13.21
CA LEU A 90 -5.44 2.95 12.68
C LEU A 90 -5.87 4.18 11.86
N SER A 91 -7.16 4.39 11.61
CA SER A 91 -7.65 5.46 10.72
C SER A 91 -7.18 6.87 11.08
N LYS A 92 -6.84 7.11 12.36
CA LYS A 92 -6.31 8.40 12.86
C LYS A 92 -4.81 8.39 13.14
N TRP A 93 -4.12 7.27 12.85
CA TRP A 93 -2.69 7.15 13.12
C TRP A 93 -1.89 8.05 12.19
N ASP A 94 -1.09 8.96 12.76
CA ASP A 94 -0.24 9.91 12.05
C ASP A 94 1.07 10.12 12.82
N ARG A 95 2.20 9.80 12.18
CA ARG A 95 3.56 9.89 12.73
C ARG A 95 4.47 10.79 11.89
N LYS A 96 3.90 11.63 11.03
CA LYS A 96 4.68 12.56 10.19
C LYS A 96 5.60 13.46 10.98
N ALA A 97 5.15 13.93 12.15
CA ALA A 97 5.93 14.79 13.03
C ALA A 97 7.18 14.12 13.61
N ASP A 98 7.22 12.77 13.64
CA ASP A 98 8.34 12.02 14.20
C ASP A 98 9.44 11.72 13.18
N LEU A 99 9.18 11.87 11.88
CA LEU A 99 10.16 11.58 10.83
C LEU A 99 11.50 12.30 11.03
N PRO A 100 11.57 13.58 11.45
CA PRO A 100 12.85 14.24 11.70
C PRO A 100 13.65 13.69 12.87
N GLN A 101 13.02 12.88 13.74
CA GLN A 101 13.67 12.26 14.90
C GLN A 101 14.42 10.97 14.52
N LEU A 102 14.16 10.43 13.32
CA LEU A 102 14.88 9.25 12.82
C LEU A 102 16.32 9.63 12.48
N THR A 103 17.26 9.04 13.22
CA THR A 103 18.70 9.30 13.07
C THR A 103 19.42 8.28 12.18
N LEU A 104 18.82 7.12 12.02
CA LEU A 104 19.32 6.04 11.15
C LEU A 104 19.09 6.39 9.67
N PRO A 105 19.88 5.80 8.74
CA PRO A 105 19.56 5.82 7.33
C PRO A 105 18.20 5.15 7.08
N VAL A 106 17.38 5.76 6.26
CA VAL A 106 16.02 5.26 5.93
C VAL A 106 15.86 5.28 4.42
N LEU A 107 15.50 4.13 3.86
CA LEU A 107 15.03 4.01 2.50
C LEU A 107 13.49 4.01 2.51
N THR A 108 12.87 4.96 1.83
CA THR A 108 11.45 4.91 1.48
C THR A 108 11.30 4.42 0.06
N ILE A 109 10.34 3.52 -0.17
CA ILE A 109 10.07 2.96 -1.49
C ILE A 109 8.65 3.33 -1.88
N GLY A 110 8.48 3.92 -3.05
CA GLY A 110 7.17 4.20 -3.63
C GLY A 110 7.04 3.57 -5.00
N ALA A 111 5.86 3.06 -5.31
CA ALA A 111 5.60 2.44 -6.59
C ALA A 111 4.51 3.20 -7.38
N GLY A 112 4.63 3.20 -8.71
CA GLY A 112 3.80 4.02 -9.59
C GLY A 112 2.31 3.68 -9.54
N ASN A 113 1.99 2.44 -9.20
CA ASN A 113 0.61 1.93 -9.14
C ASN A 113 0.17 1.51 -7.72
N ASP A 114 0.91 1.90 -6.69
CA ASP A 114 0.68 1.51 -5.30
C ASP A 114 -0.66 2.05 -4.74
N THR A 115 -1.17 1.38 -3.72
CA THR A 115 -2.24 1.89 -2.84
C THR A 115 -1.77 3.06 -1.97
N MET A 116 -0.45 3.22 -1.80
CA MET A 116 0.18 4.34 -1.09
C MET A 116 0.70 5.37 -2.09
N ASP A 117 0.40 6.65 -1.87
CA ASP A 117 0.85 7.73 -2.76
C ASP A 117 2.38 7.75 -2.88
N PRO A 118 2.97 7.49 -4.07
CA PRO A 118 4.41 7.52 -4.26
C PRO A 118 5.00 8.89 -3.97
N LYS A 119 4.26 9.99 -4.19
CA LYS A 119 4.70 11.34 -3.83
C LYS A 119 4.78 11.53 -2.32
N HIS A 120 3.89 10.91 -1.55
CA HIS A 120 3.98 10.92 -0.10
C HIS A 120 5.20 10.10 0.37
N MET A 121 5.50 8.97 -0.27
CA MET A 121 6.69 8.17 0.04
C MET A 121 7.99 8.93 -0.27
N GLU A 122 8.04 9.65 -1.38
CA GLU A 122 9.16 10.54 -1.73
C GLU A 122 9.28 11.68 -0.69
N TRP A 123 8.16 12.35 -0.37
CA TRP A 123 8.14 13.40 0.64
C TRP A 123 8.66 12.89 2.00
N MET A 124 8.33 11.68 2.43
CA MET A 124 8.83 11.09 3.67
C MET A 124 10.36 11.04 3.70
N SER A 125 11.01 10.66 2.58
CA SER A 125 12.48 10.64 2.49
C SER A 125 13.10 12.00 2.76
N THR A 126 12.44 13.09 2.37
CA THR A 126 12.92 14.46 2.60
C THR A 126 12.77 14.93 4.05
N ARG A 127 11.97 14.20 4.85
CA ARG A 127 11.73 14.55 6.28
C ARG A 127 12.63 13.79 7.22
N VAL A 128 13.33 12.78 6.76
CA VAL A 128 14.30 11.99 7.53
C VAL A 128 15.70 12.55 7.28
N ARG A 129 16.53 12.68 8.34
CA ARG A 129 17.90 13.25 8.24
C ARG A 129 18.81 12.56 7.22
N LYS A 130 18.68 11.24 7.08
CA LYS A 130 19.43 10.40 6.15
C LYS A 130 18.45 9.60 5.30
N GLY A 131 17.48 10.29 4.71
CA GLY A 131 16.44 9.69 3.87
C GLY A 131 16.94 9.48 2.45
N THR A 132 16.53 8.38 1.85
CA THR A 132 16.71 8.05 0.44
C THR A 132 15.35 7.60 -0.11
N TYR A 133 15.06 7.92 -1.36
CA TYR A 133 13.86 7.47 -2.06
C TYR A 133 14.21 6.54 -3.21
N LEU A 134 13.51 5.42 -3.30
CA LEU A 134 13.52 4.52 -4.44
C LEU A 134 12.15 4.53 -5.10
N HIS A 135 12.10 4.79 -6.40
CA HIS A 135 10.87 4.71 -7.18
C HIS A 135 10.83 3.45 -8.02
N CYS A 136 9.75 2.68 -7.90
CA CYS A 136 9.43 1.50 -8.72
C CYS A 136 8.29 1.87 -9.68
N PRO A 137 8.58 2.39 -10.90
CA PRO A 137 7.58 3.01 -11.76
C PRO A 137 6.48 2.06 -12.23
N GLU A 138 6.82 0.79 -12.46
CA GLU A 138 5.88 -0.23 -12.94
C GLU A 138 5.26 -1.03 -11.80
N GLY A 139 5.77 -0.89 -10.57
CA GLY A 139 5.34 -1.64 -9.40
C GLY A 139 3.99 -1.16 -8.84
N SER A 140 3.39 -2.04 -8.05
CA SER A 140 2.25 -1.78 -7.19
C SER A 140 2.64 -1.86 -5.71
N HIS A 141 1.69 -2.08 -4.80
CA HIS A 141 1.98 -2.24 -3.37
C HIS A 141 2.99 -3.36 -3.10
N MET A 142 3.02 -4.38 -3.94
CA MET A 142 3.99 -5.47 -3.87
C MET A 142 5.08 -5.36 -4.96
N ALA A 143 5.69 -4.17 -5.07
CA ALA A 143 6.74 -3.88 -6.05
C ALA A 143 7.94 -4.85 -5.98
N MET A 144 8.17 -5.49 -4.83
CA MET A 144 9.17 -6.55 -4.70
C MET A 144 8.88 -7.78 -5.58
N TRP A 145 7.66 -7.89 -6.12
CA TRP A 145 7.22 -8.93 -7.03
C TRP A 145 6.99 -8.40 -8.45
N ASP A 146 6.21 -7.34 -8.60
CA ASP A 146 5.75 -6.87 -9.92
C ASP A 146 6.63 -5.79 -10.56
N ASP A 147 7.59 -5.22 -9.80
CA ASP A 147 8.73 -4.44 -10.33
C ASP A 147 10.04 -4.92 -9.67
N GLN A 148 10.21 -6.25 -9.60
CA GLN A 148 11.22 -6.94 -8.81
C GLN A 148 12.64 -6.46 -9.12
N LYS A 149 12.95 -6.23 -10.38
CA LYS A 149 14.31 -5.83 -10.79
C LYS A 149 14.68 -4.48 -10.18
N VAL A 150 13.85 -3.46 -10.40
CA VAL A 150 14.09 -2.11 -9.88
C VAL A 150 14.13 -2.12 -8.35
N TYR A 151 13.18 -2.83 -7.74
CA TYR A 151 13.10 -2.95 -6.29
C TYR A 151 14.37 -3.58 -5.69
N MET A 152 14.77 -4.76 -6.17
CA MET A 152 15.89 -5.51 -5.58
C MET A 152 17.25 -4.85 -5.89
N GLU A 153 17.47 -4.38 -7.11
CA GLU A 153 18.71 -3.66 -7.46
C GLU A 153 18.85 -2.38 -6.62
N GLY A 154 17.76 -1.63 -6.45
CA GLY A 154 17.72 -0.42 -5.66
C GLY A 154 18.02 -0.67 -4.17
N VAL A 155 17.36 -1.66 -3.57
CA VAL A 155 17.58 -2.03 -2.15
C VAL A 155 19.02 -2.53 -1.93
N ILE A 156 19.53 -3.43 -2.79
CA ILE A 156 20.88 -3.95 -2.69
C ILE A 156 21.93 -2.84 -2.84
N SER A 157 21.73 -1.96 -3.82
CA SER A 157 22.62 -0.80 -4.03
C SER A 157 22.64 0.12 -2.82
N TRP A 158 21.47 0.41 -2.25
CA TRP A 158 21.37 1.25 -1.06
C TRP A 158 22.09 0.63 0.14
N ILE A 159 21.92 -0.68 0.41
CA ILE A 159 22.59 -1.40 1.49
C ILE A 159 24.10 -1.34 1.29
N LYS A 160 24.62 -1.67 0.08
CA LYS A 160 26.06 -1.63 -0.21
C LYS A 160 26.67 -0.24 0.00
N ASN A 161 25.92 0.82 -0.28
CA ASN A 161 26.37 2.20 -0.05
C ASN A 161 26.44 2.58 1.44
N LEU A 162 25.72 1.87 2.31
CA LEU A 162 25.83 2.05 3.76
C LEU A 162 27.08 1.35 4.33
N ASP A 163 27.38 0.15 3.83
CA ASP A 163 28.49 -0.67 4.31
C ASP A 163 29.86 -0.15 3.81
N GLY A 164 29.88 0.60 2.70
CA GLY A 164 31.08 1.18 2.11
C GLY A 164 31.53 2.50 2.75
N LYS A 165 30.94 2.91 3.86
CA LYS A 165 31.34 4.06 4.70
C LYS A 165 31.91 3.58 6.03
#